data_9d98cbf6548c19e379bd98e53fc925c5
#
_entry.id   9d98cbf6548c19e379bd98e53fc925c5
#
_cell.length_a   1.000
_cell.length_b   1.000
_cell.length_c   1.000
_cell.angle_alpha   90.00
_cell.angle_beta   90.00
_cell.angle_gamma   90.00
#
_symmetry.space_group_name_H-M   'P 1'
#
loop_
_entity.id
_entity.type
_entity.pdbx_description
1 polymer ?
#
loop_
_entity_poly.entity_id
_entity_poly.type
_entity_poly.pdbx_seq_one_letter_code
_entity_poly.pdbx_strand_id
1 'polypeptide(L)'
;KAASVHGQLVRFLAFSGTSRVPVIVPADMKYVPESLITEEIPAGACMGVLTSGSTGQPKLWFRTLDSWASFFPIQNTIFGITAETRLFCQGSLAFTGNLNLYLSLLSLGASIITASPVNPSVWCREIELHHVDALYLIPSKLRLLAKYASHSSPDIKTILAGSQSLGRGDMVLLKAAYPDSCCFLYYGASELSYVTWLTDQEMNDNPACIGKPF
;
A
#
# COMPACT_ATOMS: atom_id res chain seq x y z
N LYS A 1 -10.97 -20.20 2.03
CA LYS A 1 -9.59 -19.69 2.28
C LYS A 1 -9.47 -18.34 1.62
N ALA A 2 -9.00 -17.31 2.34
CA ALA A 2 -8.67 -16.03 1.73
C ALA A 2 -7.67 -16.25 0.59
N ALA A 3 -7.94 -15.68 -0.58
CA ALA A 3 -7.02 -15.77 -1.70
C ALA A 3 -5.72 -15.04 -1.33
N SER A 4 -4.56 -15.55 -1.80
CA SER A 4 -3.29 -14.80 -1.71
C SER A 4 -3.43 -13.43 -2.37
N VAL A 5 -2.56 -12.48 -2.03
CA VAL A 5 -2.54 -11.15 -2.68
C VAL A 5 -2.46 -11.30 -4.20
N HIS A 6 -1.60 -12.20 -4.69
CA HIS A 6 -1.52 -12.54 -6.12
C HIS A 6 -2.88 -13.01 -6.67
N GLY A 7 -3.54 -13.96 -6.02
CA GLY A 7 -4.85 -14.44 -6.45
C GLY A 7 -5.95 -13.37 -6.40
N GLN A 8 -5.87 -12.41 -5.46
CA GLN A 8 -6.76 -11.25 -5.42
C GLN A 8 -6.51 -10.31 -6.61
N LEU A 9 -5.23 -10.00 -6.92
CA LEU A 9 -4.85 -9.15 -8.05
C LEU A 9 -5.31 -9.75 -9.38
N VAL A 10 -5.04 -11.04 -9.61
CA VAL A 10 -5.47 -11.73 -10.84
C VAL A 10 -6.98 -11.65 -11.02
N ARG A 11 -7.74 -11.90 -9.96
CA ARG A 11 -9.21 -11.79 -10.01
C ARG A 11 -9.67 -10.37 -10.27
N PHE A 12 -9.08 -9.39 -9.56
CA PHE A 12 -9.40 -7.99 -9.74
C PHE A 12 -9.21 -7.56 -11.20
N LEU A 13 -8.04 -7.85 -11.77
CA LEU A 13 -7.70 -7.51 -13.15
C LEU A 13 -8.61 -8.24 -14.16
N ALA A 14 -8.94 -9.51 -13.91
CA ALA A 14 -9.85 -10.27 -14.76
C ALA A 14 -11.26 -9.65 -14.81
N PHE A 15 -11.74 -9.08 -13.69
CA PHE A 15 -13.04 -8.40 -13.65
C PHE A 15 -12.98 -6.98 -14.23
N SER A 16 -11.84 -6.29 -14.11
CA SER A 16 -11.70 -4.92 -14.63
C SER A 16 -11.86 -4.81 -16.16
N GLY A 17 -11.68 -5.90 -16.90
CA GLY A 17 -11.93 -5.98 -18.34
C GLY A 17 -13.37 -6.35 -18.74
N THR A 18 -14.29 -6.45 -17.78
CA THR A 18 -15.70 -6.87 -18.00
C THR A 18 -16.67 -5.72 -17.71
N SER A 19 -17.96 -5.95 -17.95
CA SER A 19 -19.04 -5.03 -17.55
C SER A 19 -19.31 -5.03 -16.03
N ARG A 20 -18.55 -5.78 -15.24
CA ARG A 20 -18.72 -5.89 -13.78
C ARG A 20 -17.73 -5.01 -13.05
N VAL A 21 -18.18 -4.38 -11.97
CA VAL A 21 -17.35 -3.56 -11.10
C VAL A 21 -16.89 -4.42 -9.91
N PRO A 22 -15.57 -4.74 -9.79
CA PRO A 22 -15.08 -5.52 -8.68
C PRO A 22 -15.14 -4.71 -7.38
N VAL A 23 -15.62 -5.34 -6.31
CA VAL A 23 -15.58 -4.80 -4.94
C VAL A 23 -14.69 -5.71 -4.12
N ILE A 24 -13.68 -5.13 -3.48
CA ILE A 24 -12.76 -5.89 -2.63
C ILE A 24 -13.26 -5.84 -1.20
N VAL A 25 -13.57 -7.00 -0.66
CA VAL A 25 -14.10 -7.18 0.68
C VAL A 25 -12.97 -7.63 1.61
N PRO A 26 -12.78 -7.00 2.80
CA PRO A 26 -11.84 -7.46 3.81
C PRO A 26 -12.12 -8.92 4.23
N ALA A 27 -11.05 -9.70 4.45
CA ALA A 27 -11.18 -11.13 4.75
C ALA A 27 -11.85 -11.43 6.12
N ASP A 28 -11.81 -10.48 7.03
CA ASP A 28 -12.45 -10.52 8.35
C ASP A 28 -13.94 -10.11 8.33
N MET A 29 -14.38 -9.52 7.23
CA MET A 29 -15.80 -9.20 7.03
C MET A 29 -16.57 -10.47 6.71
N LYS A 30 -17.26 -11.02 7.71
CA LYS A 30 -18.03 -12.26 7.59
C LYS A 30 -19.30 -12.12 6.75
N TYR A 31 -19.81 -10.92 6.63
CA TYR A 31 -21.06 -10.61 5.96
C TYR A 31 -20.97 -9.26 5.25
N VAL A 32 -21.35 -9.23 3.98
CA VAL A 32 -21.52 -7.98 3.24
C VAL A 32 -22.98 -7.58 3.36
N PRO A 33 -23.31 -6.41 3.93
CA PRO A 33 -24.71 -5.97 4.04
C PRO A 33 -25.40 -5.94 2.68
N GLU A 34 -26.65 -6.42 2.61
CA GLU A 34 -27.43 -6.40 1.35
C GLU A 34 -27.57 -5.00 0.78
N SER A 35 -27.67 -3.99 1.64
CA SER A 35 -27.70 -2.58 1.24
C SER A 35 -26.51 -2.15 0.39
N LEU A 36 -25.34 -2.79 0.57
CA LEU A 36 -24.15 -2.52 -0.25
C LEU A 36 -24.18 -3.23 -1.60
N ILE A 37 -25.02 -4.25 -1.75
CA ILE A 37 -25.13 -5.03 -3.01
C ILE A 37 -26.20 -4.43 -3.94
N THR A 38 -27.16 -3.71 -3.38
CA THR A 38 -28.32 -3.14 -4.11
C THR A 38 -28.13 -1.69 -4.55
N GLU A 39 -27.01 -1.06 -4.24
CA GLU A 39 -26.72 0.30 -4.67
C GLU A 39 -26.55 0.36 -6.20
N GLU A 40 -27.11 1.40 -6.81
CA GLU A 40 -26.86 1.71 -8.22
C GLU A 40 -25.37 1.99 -8.44
N ILE A 41 -24.79 1.31 -9.42
CA ILE A 41 -23.39 1.52 -9.78
C ILE A 41 -23.29 2.80 -10.63
N PRO A 42 -22.55 3.82 -10.18
CA PRO A 42 -22.38 5.05 -10.95
C PRO A 42 -21.74 4.81 -12.32
N ALA A 43 -22.15 5.57 -13.31
CA ALA A 43 -21.58 5.51 -14.65
C ALA A 43 -20.05 5.75 -14.60
N GLY A 44 -19.29 4.92 -15.32
CA GLY A 44 -17.82 5.00 -15.36
C GLY A 44 -17.10 4.40 -14.14
N ALA A 45 -17.82 3.87 -13.15
CA ALA A 45 -17.19 3.17 -12.03
C ALA A 45 -16.43 1.93 -12.52
N CYS A 46 -15.18 1.79 -12.12
CA CYS A 46 -14.33 0.64 -12.46
C CYS A 46 -13.99 -0.23 -11.24
N MET A 47 -14.16 0.28 -10.02
CA MET A 47 -13.95 -0.45 -8.79
C MET A 47 -14.81 0.09 -7.64
N GLY A 48 -15.09 -0.77 -6.66
CA GLY A 48 -15.66 -0.41 -5.37
C GLY A 48 -14.68 -0.69 -4.24
N VAL A 49 -14.57 0.24 -3.30
CA VAL A 49 -13.74 0.11 -2.10
C VAL A 49 -14.60 0.26 -0.85
N LEU A 50 -14.38 -0.61 0.13
CA LEU A 50 -15.06 -0.55 1.40
C LEU A 50 -14.23 0.20 2.42
N THR A 51 -14.85 1.13 3.13
CA THR A 51 -14.24 1.83 4.27
C THR A 51 -14.95 1.41 5.56
N SER A 52 -14.23 1.45 6.69
CA SER A 52 -14.79 1.05 7.99
C SER A 52 -15.92 1.94 8.48
N GLY A 53 -16.07 3.14 7.89
CA GLY A 53 -17.04 4.16 8.32
C GLY A 53 -16.81 4.64 9.76
N SER A 54 -16.82 5.93 10.01
CA SER A 54 -16.69 6.51 11.36
C SER A 54 -17.83 6.12 12.31
N THR A 55 -18.94 5.63 11.74
CA THR A 55 -20.14 5.17 12.48
C THR A 55 -20.15 3.66 12.75
N GLY A 56 -19.06 2.95 12.41
CA GLY A 56 -18.96 1.49 12.53
C GLY A 56 -19.69 0.69 11.44
N GLN A 57 -20.43 1.36 10.56
CA GLN A 57 -21.03 0.73 9.38
C GLN A 57 -20.11 0.87 8.18
N PRO A 58 -19.80 -0.20 7.45
CA PRO A 58 -18.98 -0.11 6.25
C PRO A 58 -19.70 0.73 5.18
N LYS A 59 -18.92 1.56 4.48
CA LYS A 59 -19.40 2.35 3.34
C LYS A 59 -18.73 1.87 2.08
N LEU A 60 -19.51 1.76 1.00
CA LEU A 60 -19.01 1.43 -0.33
C LEU A 60 -18.82 2.70 -1.13
N TRP A 61 -17.60 2.92 -1.62
CA TRP A 61 -17.24 4.02 -2.48
C TRP A 61 -16.88 3.50 -3.85
N PHE A 62 -17.52 4.01 -4.89
CA PHE A 62 -17.16 3.71 -6.27
C PHE A 62 -16.13 4.71 -6.78
N ARG A 63 -15.17 4.20 -7.55
CA ARG A 63 -14.12 5.01 -8.15
C ARG A 63 -14.06 4.76 -9.66
N THR A 64 -13.79 5.81 -10.42
CA THR A 64 -13.39 5.70 -11.82
C THR A 64 -11.91 5.42 -11.92
N LEU A 65 -11.46 4.85 -13.05
CA LEU A 65 -10.02 4.63 -13.27
C LEU A 65 -9.25 5.96 -13.22
N ASP A 66 -9.77 7.00 -13.87
CA ASP A 66 -9.13 8.32 -13.89
C ASP A 66 -8.96 8.91 -12.49
N SER A 67 -10.00 8.81 -11.63
CA SER A 67 -9.91 9.31 -10.26
C SER A 67 -8.85 8.60 -9.41
N TRP A 68 -8.41 7.43 -9.84
CA TRP A 68 -7.41 6.63 -9.18
C TRP A 68 -6.04 6.78 -9.84
N ALA A 69 -5.98 6.56 -11.15
CA ALA A 69 -4.74 6.54 -11.91
C ALA A 69 -4.10 7.92 -12.11
N SER A 70 -4.86 9.00 -11.99
CA SER A 70 -4.33 10.36 -12.07
C SER A 70 -3.22 10.66 -11.04
N PHE A 71 -3.22 9.94 -9.90
CA PHE A 71 -2.17 10.06 -8.90
C PHE A 71 -0.87 9.30 -9.22
N PHE A 72 -0.92 8.29 -10.11
CA PHE A 72 0.23 7.43 -10.36
C PHE A 72 1.48 8.20 -10.83
N PRO A 73 1.43 9.14 -11.78
CA PRO A 73 2.63 9.84 -12.22
C PRO A 73 3.31 10.63 -11.09
N ILE A 74 2.53 11.40 -10.33
CA ILE A 74 3.10 12.23 -9.26
C ILE A 74 3.61 11.36 -8.10
N GLN A 75 2.86 10.35 -7.67
CA GLN A 75 3.28 9.44 -6.61
C GLN A 75 4.56 8.68 -7.00
N ASN A 76 4.66 8.19 -8.23
CA ASN A 76 5.81 7.44 -8.69
C ASN A 76 7.05 8.33 -8.76
N THR A 77 6.90 9.58 -9.20
CA THR A 77 7.97 10.59 -9.18
C THR A 77 8.43 10.88 -7.76
N ILE A 78 7.51 11.13 -6.82
CA ILE A 78 7.84 11.43 -5.43
C ILE A 78 8.55 10.26 -4.76
N PHE A 79 8.07 9.04 -4.97
CA PHE A 79 8.59 7.85 -4.32
C PHE A 79 9.75 7.18 -5.06
N GLY A 80 10.15 7.70 -6.22
CA GLY A 80 11.22 7.14 -7.03
C GLY A 80 10.87 5.76 -7.61
N ILE A 81 9.59 5.51 -7.91
CA ILE A 81 9.11 4.24 -8.47
C ILE A 81 9.22 4.27 -9.99
N THR A 82 9.81 3.24 -10.56
CA THR A 82 10.02 3.06 -12.02
C THR A 82 9.59 1.66 -12.46
N ALA A 83 9.71 1.36 -13.75
CA ALA A 83 9.43 0.03 -14.29
C ALA A 83 10.36 -1.06 -13.75
N GLU A 84 11.56 -0.70 -13.31
CA GLU A 84 12.57 -1.60 -12.75
C GLU A 84 12.33 -1.88 -11.26
N THR A 85 11.46 -1.11 -10.60
CA THR A 85 11.19 -1.25 -9.16
C THR A 85 10.69 -2.64 -8.80
N ARG A 86 11.27 -3.21 -7.75
CA ARG A 86 10.88 -4.47 -7.11
C ARG A 86 10.38 -4.18 -5.71
N LEU A 87 9.07 -4.01 -5.60
CA LEU A 87 8.42 -3.64 -4.34
C LEU A 87 8.06 -4.87 -3.52
N PHE A 88 8.51 -4.93 -2.26
CA PHE A 88 7.94 -5.84 -1.28
C PHE A 88 6.78 -5.18 -0.54
N CYS A 89 5.63 -5.85 -0.53
CA CYS A 89 4.44 -5.43 0.19
C CYS A 89 3.75 -6.62 0.85
N GLN A 90 3.22 -6.41 2.03
CA GLN A 90 2.45 -7.43 2.74
C GLN A 90 1.11 -6.83 3.20
N GLY A 91 0.07 -7.06 2.43
CA GLY A 91 -1.26 -6.57 2.75
C GLY A 91 -2.31 -6.93 1.70
N SER A 92 -3.56 -6.95 2.13
CA SER A 92 -4.72 -7.21 1.28
C SER A 92 -5.00 -6.02 0.36
N LEU A 93 -5.59 -6.30 -0.81
CA LEU A 93 -6.15 -5.29 -1.71
C LEU A 93 -7.31 -4.51 -1.07
N ALA A 94 -7.93 -5.05 -0.04
CA ALA A 94 -8.98 -4.34 0.71
C ALA A 94 -8.48 -3.06 1.39
N PHE A 95 -7.17 -2.94 1.59
CA PHE A 95 -6.52 -1.68 1.94
C PHE A 95 -6.28 -0.85 0.69
N THR A 96 -6.92 0.29 0.59
CA THR A 96 -6.87 1.15 -0.61
C THR A 96 -5.46 1.63 -0.95
N GLY A 97 -4.62 1.88 0.05
CA GLY A 97 -3.21 2.20 -0.17
C GLY A 97 -2.43 1.07 -0.85
N ASN A 98 -2.69 -0.19 -0.47
CA ASN A 98 -2.10 -1.35 -1.15
C ASN A 98 -2.61 -1.46 -2.58
N LEU A 99 -3.93 -1.35 -2.78
CA LEU A 99 -4.54 -1.44 -4.11
C LEU A 99 -3.99 -0.37 -5.04
N ASN A 100 -3.89 0.88 -4.56
CA ASN A 100 -3.33 1.99 -5.33
C ASN A 100 -1.91 1.67 -5.78
N LEU A 101 -1.04 1.31 -4.85
CA LEU A 101 0.35 1.06 -5.15
C LEU A 101 0.53 -0.15 -6.08
N TYR A 102 -0.25 -1.23 -5.87
CA TYR A 102 -0.21 -2.39 -6.76
C TYR A 102 -0.62 -2.03 -8.19
N LEU A 103 -1.70 -1.28 -8.36
CA LEU A 103 -2.15 -0.87 -9.70
C LEU A 103 -1.14 0.08 -10.36
N SER A 104 -0.55 0.99 -9.59
CA SER A 104 0.48 1.89 -10.09
C SER A 104 1.72 1.13 -10.57
N LEU A 105 2.24 0.17 -9.78
CA LEU A 105 3.38 -0.63 -10.19
C LEU A 105 3.07 -1.47 -11.45
N LEU A 106 1.91 -2.12 -11.48
CA LEU A 106 1.51 -2.91 -12.64
C LEU A 106 1.36 -2.05 -13.91
N SER A 107 0.91 -0.81 -13.78
CA SER A 107 0.81 0.13 -14.92
C SER A 107 2.18 0.51 -15.49
N LEU A 108 3.25 0.43 -14.70
CA LEU A 108 4.63 0.65 -15.12
C LEU A 108 5.31 -0.64 -15.64
N GLY A 109 4.75 -1.81 -15.39
CA GLY A 109 5.41 -3.09 -15.60
C GLY A 109 6.42 -3.47 -14.50
N ALA A 110 6.37 -2.79 -13.35
CA ALA A 110 7.20 -3.07 -12.19
C ALA A 110 6.81 -4.38 -11.47
N SER A 111 7.67 -4.86 -10.59
CA SER A 111 7.48 -6.14 -9.89
C SER A 111 6.91 -5.95 -8.49
N ILE A 112 5.97 -6.82 -8.11
CA ILE A 112 5.38 -6.86 -6.77
C ILE A 112 5.72 -8.20 -6.13
N ILE A 113 6.47 -8.14 -5.03
CA ILE A 113 6.85 -9.29 -4.21
C ILE A 113 5.96 -9.31 -2.97
N THR A 114 5.30 -10.43 -2.70
CA THR A 114 4.46 -10.60 -1.51
C THR A 114 4.78 -11.89 -0.82
N ALA A 115 4.69 -11.91 0.50
CA ALA A 115 4.85 -13.13 1.29
C ALA A 115 3.70 -13.34 2.27
N SER A 116 3.31 -14.59 2.44
CA SER A 116 2.36 -15.05 3.44
C SER A 116 2.94 -16.32 4.08
N PRO A 117 2.87 -16.51 5.38
CA PRO A 117 2.20 -15.73 6.43
C PRO A 117 2.99 -14.49 6.89
N VAL A 118 2.49 -13.83 7.95
CA VAL A 118 3.21 -12.74 8.64
C VAL A 118 4.39 -13.35 9.42
N ASN A 119 5.50 -13.54 8.72
CA ASN A 119 6.73 -14.10 9.27
C ASN A 119 7.93 -13.29 8.77
N PRO A 120 8.56 -12.45 9.63
CA PRO A 120 9.64 -11.57 9.23
C PRO A 120 10.87 -12.29 8.65
N SER A 121 11.19 -13.49 9.13
CA SER A 121 12.29 -14.28 8.57
C SER A 121 12.04 -14.71 7.13
N VAL A 122 10.77 -15.04 6.81
CA VAL A 122 10.38 -15.32 5.43
C VAL A 122 10.44 -14.05 4.59
N TRP A 123 10.02 -12.90 5.15
CA TRP A 123 10.08 -11.62 4.43
C TRP A 123 11.52 -11.24 4.08
N CYS A 124 12.45 -11.33 5.04
CA CYS A 124 13.87 -11.05 4.79
C CYS A 124 14.41 -11.92 3.65
N ARG A 125 14.10 -13.21 3.67
CA ARG A 125 14.53 -14.13 2.60
C ARG A 125 13.96 -13.76 1.24
N GLU A 126 12.67 -13.44 1.16
CA GLU A 126 12.03 -13.05 -0.11
C GLU A 126 12.58 -11.70 -0.63
N ILE A 127 12.86 -10.75 0.28
CA ILE A 127 13.48 -9.47 -0.04
C ILE A 127 14.86 -9.68 -0.67
N GLU A 128 15.70 -10.51 -0.06
CA GLU A 128 17.03 -10.85 -0.58
C GLU A 128 16.95 -11.62 -1.89
N LEU A 129 16.15 -12.68 -1.93
CA LEU A 129 16.02 -13.57 -3.11
C LEU A 129 15.57 -12.82 -4.37
N HIS A 130 14.70 -11.85 -4.20
CA HIS A 130 14.13 -11.10 -5.31
C HIS A 130 14.80 -9.75 -5.53
N HIS A 131 15.90 -9.43 -4.83
CA HIS A 131 16.60 -8.15 -4.95
C HIS A 131 15.63 -6.97 -4.85
N VAL A 132 14.81 -6.97 -3.80
CA VAL A 132 13.83 -5.92 -3.55
C VAL A 132 14.55 -4.60 -3.30
N ASP A 133 14.10 -3.52 -3.93
CA ASP A 133 14.64 -2.17 -3.79
C ASP A 133 13.67 -1.19 -3.12
N ALA A 134 12.39 -1.56 -3.01
CA ALA A 134 11.38 -0.75 -2.36
C ALA A 134 10.54 -1.57 -1.36
N LEU A 135 10.21 -0.98 -0.21
CA LEU A 135 9.33 -1.56 0.80
C LEU A 135 8.06 -0.72 0.94
N TYR A 136 6.91 -1.37 1.01
CA TYR A 136 5.66 -0.74 1.43
C TYR A 136 4.99 -1.56 2.53
N LEU A 137 5.07 -1.08 3.74
CA LEU A 137 4.52 -1.72 4.93
C LEU A 137 3.99 -0.67 5.92
N ILE A 138 2.99 -1.04 6.71
CA ILE A 138 2.61 -0.20 7.85
C ILE A 138 3.75 -0.14 8.88
N PRO A 139 3.90 0.97 9.62
CA PRO A 139 4.99 1.17 10.58
C PRO A 139 5.25 0.01 11.54
N SER A 140 4.20 -0.62 12.08
CA SER A 140 4.37 -1.78 12.96
C SER A 140 5.07 -2.97 12.29
N LYS A 141 4.82 -3.22 11.01
CA LYS A 141 5.48 -4.26 10.23
C LYS A 141 6.90 -3.86 9.82
N LEU A 142 7.14 -2.59 9.53
CA LEU A 142 8.48 -2.06 9.27
C LEU A 142 9.39 -2.24 10.49
N ARG A 143 8.89 -1.88 11.70
CA ARG A 143 9.63 -2.13 12.96
C ARG A 143 9.96 -3.61 13.15
N LEU A 144 8.99 -4.46 12.85
CA LEU A 144 9.19 -5.90 12.95
C LEU A 144 10.24 -6.40 11.96
N LEU A 145 10.14 -6.01 10.70
CA LEU A 145 11.09 -6.38 9.66
C LEU A 145 12.51 -5.90 9.99
N ALA A 146 12.68 -4.64 10.39
CA ALA A 146 13.98 -4.07 10.72
C ALA A 146 14.68 -4.78 11.90
N LYS A 147 13.92 -5.30 12.88
CA LYS A 147 14.46 -6.10 13.98
C LYS A 147 14.98 -7.49 13.53
N TYR A 148 14.48 -8.01 12.42
CA TYR A 148 14.86 -9.32 11.89
C TYR A 148 15.86 -9.21 10.73
N ALA A 149 16.10 -8.01 10.21
CA ALA A 149 17.15 -7.78 9.24
C ALA A 149 18.51 -8.09 9.88
N SER A 150 19.07 -9.24 9.54
CA SER A 150 20.33 -9.73 10.13
C SER A 150 21.57 -8.98 9.63
N HIS A 151 21.45 -8.31 8.48
CA HIS A 151 22.48 -7.47 7.85
C HIS A 151 21.81 -6.28 7.18
N SER A 152 22.54 -5.18 7.02
CA SER A 152 22.08 -4.07 6.20
C SER A 152 21.82 -4.55 4.77
N SER A 153 20.62 -4.30 4.25
CA SER A 153 20.32 -4.60 2.84
C SER A 153 20.57 -3.33 2.01
N PRO A 154 21.68 -3.26 1.26
CA PRO A 154 22.04 -2.08 0.47
C PRO A 154 21.11 -1.86 -0.72
N ASP A 155 20.34 -2.88 -1.11
CA ASP A 155 19.45 -2.81 -2.26
C ASP A 155 18.21 -1.93 -1.97
N ILE A 156 17.76 -1.84 -0.72
CA ILE A 156 16.58 -1.06 -0.35
C ILE A 156 16.88 0.45 -0.47
N LYS A 157 16.23 1.08 -1.44
CA LYS A 157 16.37 2.53 -1.73
C LYS A 157 15.16 3.32 -1.26
N THR A 158 13.97 2.72 -1.27
CA THR A 158 12.72 3.40 -0.92
C THR A 158 11.95 2.61 0.15
N ILE A 159 11.52 3.30 1.21
CA ILE A 159 10.62 2.77 2.23
C ILE A 159 9.39 3.65 2.28
N LEU A 160 8.22 3.07 1.99
CA LEU A 160 6.93 3.75 2.03
C LEU A 160 6.15 3.29 3.25
N ALA A 161 5.63 4.24 4.01
CA ALA A 161 4.79 3.99 5.18
C ALA A 161 3.54 4.87 5.17
N GLY A 162 2.46 4.36 5.71
CA GLY A 162 1.21 5.09 5.88
C GLY A 162 0.33 4.43 6.94
N SER A 163 -0.85 4.99 7.18
CA SER A 163 -1.88 4.47 8.10
C SER A 163 -1.54 4.47 9.59
N GLN A 164 -0.29 4.71 9.98
CA GLN A 164 0.17 4.79 11.37
C GLN A 164 1.30 5.82 11.46
N SER A 165 1.53 6.36 12.66
CA SER A 165 2.64 7.26 12.90
C SER A 165 3.99 6.54 12.87
N LEU A 166 4.98 7.24 12.36
CA LEU A 166 6.38 6.82 12.34
C LEU A 166 7.19 7.88 13.11
N GLY A 167 7.83 7.48 14.18
CA GLY A 167 8.57 8.39 15.04
C GLY A 167 10.08 8.34 14.83
N ARG A 168 10.81 9.25 15.48
CA ARG A 168 12.27 9.32 15.41
C ARG A 168 12.97 8.00 15.75
N GLY A 169 12.49 7.29 16.77
CA GLY A 169 13.06 5.99 17.15
C GLY A 169 12.89 4.93 16.07
N ASP A 170 11.79 4.99 15.31
CA ASP A 170 11.55 4.11 14.19
C ASP A 170 12.50 4.40 13.04
N MET A 171 12.78 5.70 12.78
CA MET A 171 13.75 6.10 11.75
C MET A 171 15.16 5.61 12.07
N VAL A 172 15.60 5.71 13.33
CA VAL A 172 16.89 5.18 13.77
C VAL A 172 16.96 3.68 13.50
N LEU A 173 15.92 2.93 13.84
CA LEU A 173 15.86 1.49 13.61
C LEU A 173 15.88 1.15 12.11
N LEU A 174 15.11 1.86 11.30
CA LEU A 174 15.03 1.62 9.85
C LEU A 174 16.35 1.97 9.15
N LYS A 175 16.98 3.09 9.53
CA LYS A 175 18.27 3.49 8.96
C LYS A 175 19.43 2.57 9.38
N ALA A 176 19.36 1.95 10.55
CA ALA A 176 20.32 0.93 10.94
C ALA A 176 20.21 -0.34 10.06
N ALA A 177 18.98 -0.73 9.68
CA ALA A 177 18.73 -1.88 8.82
C ALA A 177 18.91 -1.56 7.32
N TYR A 178 18.55 -0.34 6.89
CA TYR A 178 18.52 0.11 5.50
C TYR A 178 19.15 1.50 5.36
N PRO A 179 20.47 1.61 5.46
CA PRO A 179 21.17 2.90 5.59
C PRO A 179 20.99 3.82 4.37
N ASP A 180 20.93 3.25 3.18
CA ASP A 180 20.86 3.99 1.91
C ASP A 180 19.41 4.31 1.47
N SER A 181 18.41 3.91 2.27
CA SER A 181 17.01 4.13 1.93
C SER A 181 16.54 5.55 2.20
N CYS A 182 15.64 6.07 1.37
CA CYS A 182 14.79 7.21 1.71
C CYS A 182 13.46 6.70 2.26
N CYS A 183 13.07 7.18 3.43
CA CYS A 183 11.80 6.79 4.05
C CYS A 183 10.76 7.88 3.78
N PHE A 184 9.61 7.48 3.26
CA PHE A 184 8.46 8.33 3.03
C PHE A 184 7.33 7.94 3.98
N LEU A 185 6.79 8.90 4.69
CA LEU A 185 5.53 8.77 5.40
C LEU A 185 4.48 9.58 4.64
N TYR A 186 3.37 8.95 4.30
CA TYR A 186 2.25 9.65 3.69
C TYR A 186 1.00 9.56 4.56
N TYR A 187 0.18 10.59 4.45
CA TYR A 187 -1.19 10.61 4.95
C TYR A 187 -2.16 10.58 3.77
N GLY A 188 -3.22 9.79 3.89
CA GLY A 188 -4.25 9.66 2.88
C GLY A 188 -5.49 8.98 3.42
N ALA A 189 -6.55 9.00 2.64
CA ALA A 189 -7.82 8.34 2.93
C ALA A 189 -8.34 7.64 1.67
N SER A 190 -9.20 6.63 1.86
CA SER A 190 -9.79 5.89 0.75
C SER A 190 -10.60 6.79 -0.18
N GLU A 191 -11.19 7.85 0.38
CA GLU A 191 -12.00 8.84 -0.29
C GLU A 191 -11.18 9.89 -1.07
N LEU A 192 -9.95 10.19 -0.59
CA LEU A 192 -9.13 11.32 -1.05
C LEU A 192 -7.84 10.88 -1.77
N SER A 193 -7.49 9.60 -1.72
CA SER A 193 -6.18 9.09 -2.12
C SER A 193 -5.07 9.69 -1.23
N TYR A 194 -3.92 10.07 -1.79
CA TYR A 194 -2.85 10.72 -1.04
C TYR A 194 -3.19 12.19 -0.78
N VAL A 195 -2.89 12.68 0.40
CA VAL A 195 -3.13 14.07 0.83
C VAL A 195 -1.81 14.78 1.08
N THR A 196 -0.96 14.20 1.94
CA THR A 196 0.35 14.77 2.26
C THR A 196 1.41 13.69 2.36
N TRP A 197 2.66 14.11 2.25
CA TRP A 197 3.83 13.25 2.43
C TRP A 197 5.01 14.01 3.02
N LEU A 198 5.91 13.29 3.68
CA LEU A 198 7.20 13.80 4.18
C LEU A 198 8.26 12.70 4.09
N THR A 199 9.52 13.14 3.99
CA THR A 199 10.69 12.26 4.00
C THR A 199 11.24 12.10 5.42
N ASP A 200 12.13 11.12 5.61
CA ASP A 200 12.86 10.95 6.86
C ASP A 200 13.71 12.18 7.23
N GLN A 201 14.18 12.96 6.26
CA GLN A 201 14.90 14.22 6.51
C GLN A 201 13.99 15.33 7.04
N GLU A 202 12.71 15.31 6.65
CA GLU A 202 11.70 16.28 7.06
C GLU A 202 10.93 15.83 8.33
N MET A 203 11.04 14.55 8.69
CA MET A 203 10.49 14.01 9.95
C MET A 203 11.28 14.54 11.13
N ASN A 204 10.91 15.71 11.58
CA ASN A 204 11.47 16.30 12.79
C ASN A 204 10.70 15.86 14.04
N ASP A 205 11.08 16.40 15.19
CA ASP A 205 10.48 16.05 16.48
C ASP A 205 9.05 16.60 16.67
N ASN A 206 8.43 17.13 15.62
CA ASN A 206 7.05 17.60 15.69
C ASN A 206 6.07 16.48 15.27
N PRO A 207 5.46 15.77 16.23
CA PRO A 207 4.52 14.68 15.92
C PRO A 207 3.21 15.16 15.26
N ALA A 208 2.96 16.47 15.24
CA ALA A 208 1.83 17.07 14.55
C ALA A 208 2.13 17.42 13.08
N CYS A 209 3.38 17.25 12.61
CA CYS A 209 3.72 17.49 11.22
C CYS A 209 3.14 16.38 10.35
N ILE A 210 2.24 16.75 9.44
CA ILE A 210 1.61 15.84 8.48
C ILE A 210 2.24 15.91 7.09
N GLY A 211 3.31 16.70 6.94
CA GLY A 211 4.07 16.85 5.69
C GLY A 211 3.52 17.93 4.75
N LYS A 212 4.00 17.88 3.52
CA LYS A 212 3.63 18.79 2.42
C LYS A 212 2.59 18.14 1.50
N PRO A 213 1.76 18.90 0.78
CA PRO A 213 0.74 18.35 -0.10
C PRO A 213 1.36 17.55 -1.25
N PHE A 214 0.56 16.58 -1.72
CA PHE A 214 0.82 15.83 -2.95
C PHE A 214 0.59 16.70 -4.17
#